data_f76fde8a0d1406acbf0e8ce87f42dcb1
#
_entry.id   f76fde8a0d1406acbf0e8ce87f42dcb1
#
_cell.length_a   1.000
_cell.length_b   1.000
_cell.length_c   1.000
_cell.angle_alpha   90.00
_cell.angle_beta   90.00
_cell.angle_gamma   90.00
#
_symmetry.space_group_name_H-M   'P 1'
#
loop_
_entity.id
_entity.type
_entity.pdbx_description
1 polymer ?
#
loop_
_entity_poly.entity_id
_entity_poly.type
_entity_poly.pdbx_seq_one_letter_code
_entity_poly.pdbx_strand_id
1 'polypeptide(L)'
;YNDVFLFDNIFYFTLDTPKKTSVLTIGQKSTFLSRIFTKDDFLLTSTSADQINYNLIPSQQLIILNQLQNISDILNNSLQQFIKGGGHLLIIPNKNIKINSYNSFLKTFNKGFIRKNNSDTLKITDINFEHPIFNNVFSKKVTNFQYPFVSQFYNHNYSGPTILSFQNNSSFLKEINNSFSKIYFFSSSLDKKSTNFFNSPLIVPILFNIAKQSLEIDKPYYILQEENMIEINKKIDKNQLIKISNS
;
A
#
# COMPACT_ATOMS: atom_id res chain seq x y z
N TYR A 1 -11.59 47.93 -15.98
CA TYR A 1 -10.34 48.13 -15.23
C TYR A 1 -9.20 48.04 -16.22
N ASN A 2 -8.51 49.17 -16.48
CA ASN A 2 -7.24 49.18 -17.21
C ASN A 2 -6.16 48.82 -16.19
N ASP A 3 -5.80 47.54 -16.10
CA ASP A 3 -4.67 47.08 -15.33
C ASP A 3 -3.39 47.26 -16.17
N VAL A 4 -2.39 47.86 -15.56
CA VAL A 4 -1.07 48.09 -16.19
C VAL A 4 -0.25 46.81 -16.20
N PHE A 5 -0.61 45.82 -15.34
CA PHE A 5 0.08 44.54 -15.21
C PHE A 5 -0.76 43.43 -15.84
N LEU A 6 -0.42 43.06 -17.07
CA LEU A 6 -1.17 42.05 -17.84
C LEU A 6 -0.80 40.61 -17.47
N PHE A 7 0.22 40.39 -16.68
CA PHE A 7 0.77 39.04 -16.40
C PHE A 7 -0.07 38.21 -15.42
N ASP A 8 -0.96 38.84 -14.64
CA ASP A 8 -1.86 38.17 -13.68
C ASP A 8 -3.31 38.08 -14.17
N ASN A 9 -3.58 38.55 -15.40
CA ASN A 9 -4.91 38.50 -16.01
C ASN A 9 -5.27 37.10 -16.56
N ILE A 10 -4.34 36.16 -16.59
CA ILE A 10 -4.57 34.81 -17.09
C ILE A 10 -4.27 33.83 -15.96
N PHE A 11 -5.30 33.10 -15.54
CA PHE A 11 -5.18 32.05 -14.54
C PHE A 11 -5.35 30.67 -15.21
N TYR A 12 -4.33 29.82 -15.11
CA TYR A 12 -4.37 28.45 -15.60
C TYR A 12 -4.73 27.51 -14.45
N PHE A 13 -5.71 26.65 -14.67
CA PHE A 13 -6.05 25.60 -13.71
C PHE A 13 -6.28 24.28 -14.43
N THR A 14 -5.96 23.20 -13.76
CA THR A 14 -6.20 21.84 -14.26
C THR A 14 -7.38 21.24 -13.50
N LEU A 15 -8.36 20.72 -14.24
CA LEU A 15 -9.43 19.90 -13.69
C LEU A 15 -9.08 18.44 -13.96
N ASP A 16 -8.82 17.69 -12.92
CA ASP A 16 -8.67 16.25 -13.02
C ASP A 16 -9.96 15.55 -12.57
N THR A 17 -10.37 14.53 -13.32
CA THR A 17 -11.47 13.68 -12.90
C THR A 17 -10.93 12.68 -11.88
N PRO A 18 -11.59 12.52 -10.70
CA PRO A 18 -11.14 11.57 -9.70
C PRO A 18 -11.03 10.17 -10.29
N LYS A 19 -9.79 9.66 -10.41
CA LYS A 19 -9.55 8.28 -10.83
C LYS A 19 -9.84 7.34 -9.67
N LYS A 20 -10.58 6.25 -9.94
CA LYS A 20 -10.79 5.20 -8.95
C LYS A 20 -9.57 4.29 -8.90
N THR A 21 -9.14 3.93 -7.70
CA THR A 21 -8.04 3.00 -7.51
C THR A 21 -8.49 1.56 -7.76
N SER A 22 -7.82 0.84 -8.66
CA SER A 22 -8.08 -0.59 -8.88
C SER A 22 -7.37 -1.43 -7.84
N VAL A 23 -8.15 -2.21 -7.10
CA VAL A 23 -7.69 -3.06 -6.00
C VAL A 23 -8.04 -4.51 -6.28
N LEU A 24 -7.04 -5.38 -6.30
CA LEU A 24 -7.23 -6.82 -6.43
C LEU A 24 -6.95 -7.52 -5.10
N THR A 25 -7.93 -8.21 -4.54
CA THR A 25 -7.71 -9.08 -3.39
C THR A 25 -7.55 -10.52 -3.85
N ILE A 26 -6.47 -11.16 -3.41
CA ILE A 26 -6.15 -12.57 -3.71
C ILE A 26 -6.17 -13.36 -2.40
N GLY A 27 -6.99 -14.37 -2.31
CA GLY A 27 -7.07 -15.27 -1.15
C GLY A 27 -8.46 -15.38 -0.55
N GLN A 28 -8.59 -15.28 0.77
CA GLN A 28 -9.87 -15.44 1.44
C GLN A 28 -10.79 -14.24 1.17
N LYS A 29 -12.07 -14.51 0.86
CA LYS A 29 -13.07 -13.44 0.76
C LYS A 29 -13.23 -12.75 2.11
N SER A 30 -13.29 -11.43 2.08
CA SER A 30 -13.45 -10.60 3.26
C SER A 30 -14.54 -9.55 3.04
N THR A 31 -15.66 -9.71 3.74
CA THR A 31 -16.73 -8.69 3.78
C THR A 31 -16.25 -7.38 4.39
N PHE A 32 -15.24 -7.44 5.23
CA PHE A 32 -14.60 -6.30 5.83
C PHE A 32 -13.86 -5.45 4.77
N LEU A 33 -13.03 -6.06 3.92
CA LEU A 33 -12.35 -5.35 2.84
C LEU A 33 -13.34 -4.74 1.84
N SER A 34 -14.42 -5.46 1.50
CA SER A 34 -15.44 -4.94 0.57
C SER A 34 -16.25 -3.76 1.15
N ARG A 35 -16.30 -3.61 2.48
CA ARG A 35 -16.92 -2.44 3.12
C ARG A 35 -16.01 -1.21 3.13
N ILE A 36 -14.70 -1.40 3.12
CA ILE A 36 -13.72 -0.31 3.06
C ILE A 36 -13.54 0.16 1.62
N PHE A 37 -13.37 -0.78 0.69
CA PHE A 37 -13.14 -0.46 -0.72
C PHE A 37 -14.48 -0.35 -1.47
N THR A 38 -15.21 0.74 -1.20
CA THR A 38 -16.49 1.02 -1.82
C THR A 38 -16.34 1.46 -3.28
N LYS A 39 -17.42 1.31 -4.06
CA LYS A 39 -17.43 1.66 -5.49
C LYS A 39 -17.28 3.15 -5.77
N ASP A 40 -17.40 4.01 -4.76
CA ASP A 40 -17.22 5.45 -4.92
C ASP A 40 -15.77 5.81 -5.26
N ASP A 41 -14.84 5.16 -4.56
CA ASP A 41 -13.40 5.43 -4.64
C ASP A 41 -12.58 4.32 -5.29
N PHE A 42 -13.11 3.10 -5.37
CA PHE A 42 -12.33 1.91 -5.73
C PHE A 42 -13.03 1.02 -6.75
N LEU A 43 -12.21 0.32 -7.53
CA LEU A 43 -12.61 -0.79 -8.38
C LEU A 43 -12.08 -2.08 -7.75
N LEU A 44 -12.85 -2.65 -6.81
CA LEU A 44 -12.44 -3.84 -6.08
C LEU A 44 -12.78 -5.11 -6.86
N THR A 45 -11.75 -5.91 -7.14
CA THR A 45 -11.87 -7.29 -7.64
C THR A 45 -11.37 -8.27 -6.58
N SER A 46 -12.08 -9.37 -6.37
CA SER A 46 -11.69 -10.40 -5.40
C SER A 46 -11.63 -11.77 -6.06
N THR A 47 -10.55 -12.50 -5.83
CA THR A 47 -10.34 -13.85 -6.36
C THR A 47 -9.75 -14.77 -5.31
N SER A 48 -10.06 -16.06 -5.39
CA SER A 48 -9.39 -17.07 -4.59
C SER A 48 -8.01 -17.42 -5.19
N ALA A 49 -7.16 -18.08 -4.41
CA ALA A 49 -5.79 -18.40 -4.84
C ALA A 49 -5.71 -19.38 -6.03
N ASP A 50 -6.74 -20.18 -6.23
CA ASP A 50 -6.88 -21.18 -7.29
C ASP A 50 -7.55 -20.64 -8.57
N GLN A 51 -8.11 -19.44 -8.53
CA GLN A 51 -8.88 -18.84 -9.64
C GLN A 51 -8.28 -17.49 -10.09
N ILE A 52 -6.97 -17.30 -9.93
CA ILE A 52 -6.32 -16.04 -10.28
C ILE A 52 -6.29 -15.85 -11.80
N ASN A 53 -6.87 -14.76 -12.27
CA ASN A 53 -6.62 -14.28 -13.62
C ASN A 53 -5.39 -13.37 -13.62
N TYR A 54 -4.25 -13.95 -13.98
CA TYR A 54 -2.95 -13.24 -13.97
C TYR A 54 -2.90 -12.05 -14.93
N ASN A 55 -3.73 -12.01 -15.97
CA ASN A 55 -3.81 -10.87 -16.90
C ASN A 55 -4.36 -9.60 -16.25
N LEU A 56 -5.06 -9.71 -15.12
CA LEU A 56 -5.56 -8.55 -14.38
C LEU A 56 -4.50 -7.90 -13.49
N ILE A 57 -3.44 -8.60 -13.14
CA ILE A 57 -2.40 -8.12 -12.21
C ILE A 57 -1.76 -6.81 -12.68
N PRO A 58 -1.29 -6.68 -13.94
CA PRO A 58 -0.59 -5.47 -14.37
C PRO A 58 -1.45 -4.19 -14.40
N SER A 59 -2.77 -4.32 -14.43
CA SER A 59 -3.71 -3.18 -14.48
C SER A 59 -4.14 -2.69 -13.09
N GLN A 60 -3.65 -3.29 -12.03
CA GLN A 60 -3.99 -2.88 -10.66
C GLN A 60 -3.03 -1.81 -10.14
N GLN A 61 -3.47 -1.02 -9.18
CA GLN A 61 -2.62 -0.14 -8.38
C GLN A 61 -2.24 -0.80 -7.06
N LEU A 62 -3.19 -1.50 -6.43
CA LEU A 62 -2.96 -2.23 -5.19
C LEU A 62 -3.37 -3.70 -5.32
N ILE A 63 -2.48 -4.60 -4.92
CA ILE A 63 -2.83 -6.00 -4.70
C ILE A 63 -2.80 -6.29 -3.20
N ILE A 64 -3.82 -7.00 -2.70
CA ILE A 64 -3.90 -7.43 -1.31
C ILE A 64 -3.84 -8.95 -1.28
N LEU A 65 -2.77 -9.50 -0.71
CA LEU A 65 -2.71 -10.93 -0.38
C LEU A 65 -3.45 -11.14 0.95
N ASN A 66 -4.68 -11.60 0.86
CA ASN A 66 -5.52 -11.77 2.03
C ASN A 66 -5.54 -13.21 2.51
N GLN A 67 -4.77 -13.48 3.55
CA GLN A 67 -4.71 -14.76 4.24
C GLN A 67 -4.32 -15.95 3.34
N LEU A 68 -3.41 -15.73 2.42
CA LEU A 68 -2.79 -16.84 1.68
C LEU A 68 -1.92 -17.69 2.62
N GLN A 69 -1.95 -19.02 2.46
CA GLN A 69 -1.03 -19.91 3.16
C GLN A 69 0.32 -20.04 2.42
N ASN A 70 0.28 -19.93 1.10
CA ASN A 70 1.43 -20.13 0.23
C ASN A 70 1.38 -19.17 -0.96
N ILE A 71 2.53 -18.64 -1.36
CA ILE A 71 2.70 -17.90 -2.59
C ILE A 71 3.29 -18.88 -3.60
N SER A 72 2.52 -19.25 -4.63
CA SER A 72 3.01 -20.14 -5.69
C SER A 72 4.06 -19.46 -6.54
N ASP A 73 4.89 -20.23 -7.25
CA ASP A 73 5.96 -19.69 -8.09
C ASP A 73 5.41 -18.80 -9.22
N ILE A 74 4.26 -19.16 -9.79
CA ILE A 74 3.60 -18.35 -10.82
C ILE A 74 3.15 -17.01 -10.23
N LEU A 75 2.49 -17.04 -9.07
CA LEU A 75 2.05 -15.82 -8.37
C LEU A 75 3.26 -14.96 -7.95
N ASN A 76 4.32 -15.61 -7.44
CA ASN A 76 5.56 -14.93 -7.07
C ASN A 76 6.13 -14.13 -8.26
N ASN A 77 6.29 -14.77 -9.42
CA ASN A 77 6.81 -14.12 -10.61
C ASN A 77 5.93 -12.95 -11.07
N SER A 78 4.61 -13.14 -11.08
CA SER A 78 3.67 -12.09 -11.47
C SER A 78 3.67 -10.90 -10.50
N LEU A 79 3.73 -11.15 -9.19
CA LEU A 79 3.84 -10.11 -8.17
C LEU A 79 5.18 -9.37 -8.24
N GLN A 80 6.29 -10.06 -8.52
CA GLN A 80 7.58 -9.40 -8.72
C GLN A 80 7.56 -8.43 -9.89
N GLN A 81 6.94 -8.81 -11.01
CA GLN A 81 6.78 -7.92 -12.16
C GLN A 81 5.88 -6.74 -11.85
N PHE A 82 4.76 -6.99 -11.18
CA PHE A 82 3.83 -5.96 -10.74
C PHE A 82 4.49 -4.90 -9.84
N ILE A 83 5.24 -5.34 -8.84
CA ILE A 83 5.95 -4.44 -7.91
C ILE A 83 7.07 -3.68 -8.63
N LYS A 84 7.81 -4.32 -9.55
CA LYS A 84 8.82 -3.64 -10.38
C LYS A 84 8.22 -2.60 -11.32
N GLY A 85 6.97 -2.77 -11.72
CA GLY A 85 6.18 -1.82 -12.51
C GLY A 85 5.52 -0.69 -11.71
N GLY A 86 5.83 -0.52 -10.42
CA GLY A 86 5.27 0.55 -9.58
C GLY A 86 4.05 0.14 -8.73
N GLY A 87 3.49 -1.05 -8.93
CA GLY A 87 2.32 -1.51 -8.20
C GLY A 87 2.60 -1.73 -6.70
N HIS A 88 1.61 -1.43 -5.86
CA HIS A 88 1.72 -1.56 -4.41
C HIS A 88 1.15 -2.88 -3.91
N LEU A 89 1.73 -3.42 -2.85
CA LEU A 89 1.33 -4.69 -2.28
C LEU A 89 1.00 -4.56 -0.79
N LEU A 90 -0.13 -5.10 -0.38
CA LEU A 90 -0.48 -5.29 1.03
C LEU A 90 -0.54 -6.78 1.34
N ILE A 91 0.18 -7.21 2.37
CA ILE A 91 0.19 -8.60 2.82
C ILE A 91 -0.48 -8.70 4.18
N ILE A 92 -1.59 -9.43 4.22
CA ILE A 92 -2.28 -9.87 5.43
C ILE A 92 -2.08 -11.39 5.50
N PRO A 93 -1.14 -11.89 6.33
CA PRO A 93 -0.78 -13.31 6.33
C PRO A 93 -1.91 -14.18 6.89
N ASN A 94 -1.95 -15.42 6.48
CA ASN A 94 -2.74 -16.45 7.16
C ASN A 94 -2.08 -16.79 8.50
N LYS A 95 -2.86 -17.27 9.46
CA LYS A 95 -2.32 -17.76 10.75
C LYS A 95 -1.31 -18.91 10.62
N ASN A 96 -1.35 -19.64 9.50
CA ASN A 96 -0.47 -20.78 9.21
C ASN A 96 0.12 -20.62 7.80
N ILE A 97 1.06 -19.67 7.62
CA ILE A 97 1.76 -19.51 6.34
C ILE A 97 2.89 -20.53 6.20
N LYS A 98 3.22 -20.87 4.96
CA LYS A 98 4.48 -21.51 4.61
C LYS A 98 5.58 -20.44 4.60
N ILE A 99 6.27 -20.27 5.73
CA ILE A 99 7.27 -19.21 5.95
C ILE A 99 8.31 -19.16 4.82
N ASN A 100 8.80 -20.30 4.36
CA ASN A 100 9.79 -20.36 3.28
C ASN A 100 9.28 -19.75 1.97
N SER A 101 7.99 -19.93 1.65
CA SER A 101 7.38 -19.36 0.45
C SER A 101 7.35 -17.82 0.52
N TYR A 102 6.93 -17.27 1.67
CA TYR A 102 6.93 -15.83 1.89
C TYR A 102 8.34 -15.24 1.91
N ASN A 103 9.27 -15.91 2.57
CA ASN A 103 10.67 -15.48 2.60
C ASN A 103 11.31 -15.54 1.21
N SER A 104 11.02 -16.55 0.39
CA SER A 104 11.49 -16.64 -0.99
C SER A 104 10.98 -15.49 -1.86
N PHE A 105 9.73 -15.09 -1.68
CA PHE A 105 9.15 -13.95 -2.37
C PHE A 105 9.75 -12.62 -1.90
N LEU A 106 9.72 -12.36 -0.60
CA LEU A 106 10.09 -11.07 -0.02
C LEU A 106 11.59 -10.77 -0.05
N LYS A 107 12.46 -11.79 -0.10
CA LYS A 107 13.93 -11.58 -0.19
C LYS A 107 14.36 -10.80 -1.42
N THR A 108 13.53 -10.75 -2.46
CA THR A 108 13.79 -9.97 -3.68
C THR A 108 13.72 -8.46 -3.40
N PHE A 109 12.95 -8.06 -2.41
CA PHE A 109 12.64 -6.66 -2.09
C PHE A 109 13.29 -6.20 -0.77
N ASN A 110 13.54 -7.13 0.14
CA ASN A 110 14.09 -6.81 1.46
C ASN A 110 14.97 -7.95 1.96
N LYS A 111 16.09 -7.60 2.60
CA LYS A 111 17.03 -8.58 3.18
C LYS A 111 16.48 -9.24 4.45
N GLY A 112 15.41 -8.69 5.04
CA GLY A 112 14.76 -9.28 6.20
C GLY A 112 14.02 -10.56 5.86
N PHE A 113 13.54 -11.22 6.89
CA PHE A 113 12.78 -12.47 6.77
C PHE A 113 11.83 -12.68 7.95
N ILE A 114 10.81 -13.49 7.73
CA ILE A 114 9.91 -13.98 8.77
C ILE A 114 10.63 -15.12 9.49
N ARG A 115 10.70 -15.03 10.83
CA ARG A 115 11.42 -16.01 11.66
C ARG A 115 10.51 -17.14 12.10
N LYS A 116 9.46 -16.82 12.83
CA LYS A 116 8.53 -17.80 13.39
C LYS A 116 7.18 -17.18 13.71
N ASN A 117 6.18 -18.01 13.87
CA ASN A 117 4.92 -17.65 14.49
C ASN A 117 5.09 -17.59 16.01
N ASN A 118 4.46 -16.61 16.64
CA ASN A 118 4.42 -16.43 18.09
C ASN A 118 2.95 -16.40 18.54
N SER A 119 2.67 -17.03 19.67
CA SER A 119 1.33 -17.09 20.28
C SER A 119 1.20 -16.30 21.57
N ASP A 120 2.17 -15.43 21.88
CA ASP A 120 2.05 -14.49 23.00
C ASP A 120 1.04 -13.40 22.66
N THR A 121 0.20 -13.05 23.63
CA THR A 121 -0.73 -11.94 23.44
C THR A 121 -0.03 -10.60 23.69
N LEU A 122 0.02 -9.76 22.66
CA LEU A 122 0.60 -8.42 22.73
C LEU A 122 -0.45 -7.36 22.39
N LYS A 123 -0.30 -6.17 22.96
CA LYS A 123 -1.09 -4.99 22.59
C LYS A 123 -0.37 -4.15 21.56
N ILE A 124 -1.13 -3.58 20.63
CA ILE A 124 -0.62 -2.57 19.68
C ILE A 124 -0.69 -1.23 20.40
N THR A 125 0.45 -0.67 20.79
CA THR A 125 0.51 0.50 21.67
C THR A 125 1.09 1.74 21.03
N ASP A 126 1.85 1.59 19.95
CA ASP A 126 2.52 2.71 19.33
C ASP A 126 2.09 2.91 17.87
N ILE A 127 1.84 4.18 17.53
CA ILE A 127 1.37 4.63 16.22
C ILE A 127 2.36 5.68 15.71
N ASN A 128 2.98 5.43 14.59
CA ASN A 128 3.81 6.41 13.91
C ASN A 128 2.93 7.42 13.15
N PHE A 129 2.44 8.44 13.83
CA PHE A 129 1.58 9.49 13.26
C PHE A 129 2.26 10.32 12.17
N GLU A 130 3.59 10.31 12.09
CA GLU A 130 4.36 11.02 11.05
C GLU A 130 4.41 10.23 9.73
N HIS A 131 3.98 8.97 9.76
CA HIS A 131 3.94 8.17 8.55
C HIS A 131 2.92 8.73 7.55
N PRO A 132 3.26 8.86 6.24
CA PRO A 132 2.38 9.46 5.22
C PRO A 132 0.98 8.87 5.15
N ILE A 133 0.81 7.60 5.55
CA ILE A 133 -0.50 6.93 5.61
C ILE A 133 -1.49 7.64 6.53
N PHE A 134 -1.02 8.44 7.49
CA PHE A 134 -1.85 9.18 8.42
C PHE A 134 -2.03 10.65 8.07
N ASN A 135 -1.50 11.10 6.92
CA ASN A 135 -1.72 12.47 6.45
C ASN A 135 -3.23 12.76 6.33
N ASN A 136 -3.67 13.85 6.96
CA ASN A 136 -5.06 14.30 6.99
C ASN A 136 -6.07 13.33 7.65
N VAL A 137 -5.60 12.31 8.38
CA VAL A 137 -6.47 11.36 9.10
C VAL A 137 -6.87 11.92 10.47
N PHE A 138 -5.93 12.53 11.17
CA PHE A 138 -6.14 13.00 12.54
C PHE A 138 -5.96 14.51 12.60
N SER A 139 -7.01 15.22 13.05
CA SER A 139 -6.92 16.67 13.35
C SER A 139 -6.12 16.96 14.62
N LYS A 140 -6.04 15.99 15.52
CA LYS A 140 -5.25 16.05 16.78
C LYS A 140 -4.71 14.67 17.10
N LYS A 141 -3.56 14.63 17.79
CA LYS A 141 -2.97 13.38 18.29
C LYS A 141 -3.96 12.69 19.22
N VAL A 142 -4.37 11.47 18.88
CA VAL A 142 -5.30 10.68 19.68
C VAL A 142 -4.56 10.11 20.87
N THR A 143 -4.91 10.53 22.08
CA THR A 143 -4.26 10.10 23.32
C THR A 143 -5.06 9.04 24.09
N ASN A 144 -6.37 8.93 23.80
CA ASN A 144 -7.26 7.99 24.49
C ASN A 144 -7.68 6.88 23.53
N PHE A 145 -6.80 5.90 23.37
CA PHE A 145 -6.94 4.83 22.39
C PHE A 145 -7.10 3.48 23.11
N GLN A 146 -8.17 2.74 22.78
CA GLN A 146 -8.28 1.35 23.22
C GLN A 146 -7.31 0.50 22.41
N TYR A 147 -6.19 0.12 23.02
CA TYR A 147 -5.14 -0.65 22.37
C TYR A 147 -5.65 -2.04 21.95
N PRO A 148 -5.69 -2.33 20.63
CA PRO A 148 -6.03 -3.66 20.16
C PRO A 148 -5.01 -4.67 20.64
N PHE A 149 -5.44 -5.93 20.78
CA PHE A 149 -4.56 -7.03 21.07
C PHE A 149 -4.40 -7.97 19.88
N VAL A 150 -3.27 -8.67 19.86
CA VAL A 150 -2.93 -9.71 18.90
C VAL A 150 -2.43 -10.92 19.68
N SER A 151 -3.05 -12.08 19.46
CA SER A 151 -2.72 -13.33 20.15
C SER A 151 -1.86 -14.28 19.32
N GLN A 152 -1.70 -13.99 18.03
CA GLN A 152 -0.87 -14.79 17.12
C GLN A 152 -0.26 -13.89 16.06
N PHE A 153 1.07 -13.88 15.96
CA PHE A 153 1.78 -13.02 15.01
C PHE A 153 3.11 -13.64 14.58
N TYR A 154 3.63 -13.17 13.46
CA TYR A 154 4.92 -13.56 12.91
C TYR A 154 6.00 -12.55 13.31
N ASN A 155 7.05 -13.04 13.94
CA ASN A 155 8.26 -12.25 14.16
C ASN A 155 9.03 -12.13 12.84
N HIS A 156 9.42 -10.92 12.51
CA HIS A 156 10.21 -10.61 11.31
C HIS A 156 11.23 -9.51 11.61
N ASN A 157 12.22 -9.37 10.74
CA ASN A 157 13.25 -8.34 10.83
C ASN A 157 13.39 -7.51 9.55
N TYR A 158 12.28 -7.32 8.80
CA TYR A 158 12.28 -6.46 7.63
C TYR A 158 12.70 -5.05 8.00
N SER A 159 13.54 -4.43 7.15
CA SER A 159 13.85 -3.00 7.21
C SER A 159 12.69 -2.16 6.68
N GLY A 160 12.69 -0.86 6.99
CA GLY A 160 11.70 0.11 6.57
C GLY A 160 10.87 0.69 7.72
N PRO A 161 10.04 1.71 7.45
CA PRO A 161 9.25 2.38 8.45
C PRO A 161 8.25 1.44 9.11
N THR A 162 8.18 1.49 10.44
CA THR A 162 7.11 0.84 11.21
C THR A 162 5.95 1.81 11.35
N ILE A 163 4.75 1.35 11.02
CA ILE A 163 3.51 2.14 11.07
C ILE A 163 2.81 1.95 12.40
N LEU A 164 2.71 0.67 12.83
CA LEU A 164 2.14 0.28 14.11
C LEU A 164 3.07 -0.70 14.82
N SER A 165 3.31 -0.49 16.11
CA SER A 165 4.16 -1.35 16.93
C SER A 165 3.40 -1.97 18.10
N PHE A 166 3.89 -3.11 18.52
CA PHE A 166 3.49 -3.75 19.77
C PHE A 166 4.17 -3.09 20.98
N GLN A 167 3.65 -3.37 22.18
CA GLN A 167 4.18 -2.91 23.46
C GLN A 167 5.65 -3.31 23.72
N ASN A 168 6.18 -4.30 23.01
CA ASN A 168 7.57 -4.73 23.06
C ASN A 168 8.42 -4.15 21.91
N ASN A 169 7.96 -3.10 21.25
CA ASN A 169 8.58 -2.41 20.12
C ASN A 169 8.73 -3.26 18.84
N SER A 170 8.21 -4.48 18.80
CA SER A 170 8.17 -5.23 17.54
C SER A 170 7.05 -4.71 16.64
N SER A 171 7.21 -4.89 15.34
CA SER A 171 6.32 -4.30 14.34
C SER A 171 5.05 -5.13 14.16
N PHE A 172 3.87 -4.48 14.22
CA PHE A 172 2.60 -5.05 13.81
C PHE A 172 2.27 -4.75 12.34
N LEU A 173 2.43 -3.50 11.91
CA LEU A 173 2.31 -3.10 10.51
C LEU A 173 3.58 -2.37 10.11
N LYS A 174 4.18 -2.82 9.02
CA LYS A 174 5.42 -2.27 8.50
C LYS A 174 5.34 -2.00 7.02
N GLU A 175 5.90 -0.88 6.58
CA GLU A 175 6.23 -0.64 5.19
C GLU A 175 7.60 -1.24 4.89
N ILE A 176 7.66 -2.15 3.93
CA ILE A 176 8.92 -2.71 3.42
C ILE A 176 9.33 -1.82 2.25
N ASN A 177 10.36 -1.01 2.46
CA ASN A 177 10.76 0.00 1.49
C ASN A 177 11.29 -0.64 0.20
N ASN A 178 10.71 -0.22 -0.92
CA ASN A 178 11.21 -0.44 -2.27
C ASN A 178 11.17 0.91 -3.00
N SER A 179 12.09 1.19 -3.91
CA SER A 179 12.32 2.53 -4.48
C SER A 179 11.10 3.12 -5.22
N PHE A 180 10.30 2.32 -5.88
CA PHE A 180 9.15 2.80 -6.68
C PHE A 180 7.79 2.31 -6.20
N SER A 181 7.73 1.22 -5.48
CA SER A 181 6.50 0.63 -4.97
C SER A 181 6.62 0.36 -3.48
N LYS A 182 5.49 0.29 -2.82
CA LYS A 182 5.45 0.02 -1.39
C LYS A 182 4.87 -1.35 -1.14
N ILE A 183 5.49 -2.06 -0.22
CA ILE A 183 5.01 -3.34 0.28
C ILE A 183 4.68 -3.15 1.75
N TYR A 184 3.42 -3.34 2.10
CA TYR A 184 2.95 -3.30 3.47
C TYR A 184 2.76 -4.71 4.00
N PHE A 185 3.25 -4.96 5.20
CA PHE A 185 3.18 -6.27 5.83
C PHE A 185 2.56 -6.16 7.22
N PHE A 186 1.40 -6.78 7.41
CA PHE A 186 0.88 -7.07 8.73
C PHE A 186 1.59 -8.29 9.31
N SER A 187 2.00 -8.23 10.56
CA SER A 187 2.63 -9.38 11.22
C SER A 187 1.62 -10.43 11.67
N SER A 188 0.32 -10.15 11.59
CA SER A 188 -0.75 -11.05 12.01
C SER A 188 -1.85 -11.16 10.96
N SER A 189 -2.55 -12.28 10.98
CA SER A 189 -3.84 -12.43 10.31
C SER A 189 -4.87 -11.47 10.92
N LEU A 190 -5.72 -10.88 10.09
CA LEU A 190 -6.80 -9.99 10.55
C LEU A 190 -8.12 -10.76 10.75
N ASP A 191 -8.06 -11.91 11.37
CA ASP A 191 -9.24 -12.69 11.78
C ASP A 191 -9.56 -12.55 13.28
N LYS A 192 -10.82 -12.86 13.65
CA LYS A 192 -11.32 -12.70 15.02
C LYS A 192 -10.60 -13.55 16.08
N LYS A 193 -9.90 -14.61 15.67
CA LYS A 193 -9.17 -15.49 16.58
C LYS A 193 -7.77 -14.95 16.87
N SER A 194 -7.19 -14.25 15.88
CA SER A 194 -5.81 -13.75 15.97
C SER A 194 -5.73 -12.34 16.55
N THR A 195 -6.74 -11.49 16.33
CA THR A 195 -6.71 -10.10 16.79
C THR A 195 -8.11 -9.48 16.86
N ASN A 196 -8.26 -8.42 17.64
CA ASN A 196 -9.42 -7.52 17.58
C ASN A 196 -9.13 -6.21 16.82
N PHE A 197 -8.01 -6.09 16.12
CA PHE A 197 -7.62 -4.89 15.39
C PHE A 197 -8.64 -4.48 14.31
N PHE A 198 -9.38 -5.43 13.75
CA PHE A 198 -10.45 -5.14 12.78
C PHE A 198 -11.61 -4.31 13.38
N ASN A 199 -11.73 -4.20 14.71
CA ASN A 199 -12.67 -3.31 15.40
C ASN A 199 -12.03 -1.95 15.74
N SER A 200 -10.74 -1.77 15.48
CA SER A 200 -10.05 -0.52 15.76
C SER A 200 -10.46 0.55 14.75
N PRO A 201 -10.67 1.81 15.18
CA PRO A 201 -10.93 2.92 14.27
C PRO A 201 -9.76 3.18 13.31
N LEU A 202 -8.56 2.65 13.57
CA LEU A 202 -7.38 2.80 12.71
C LEU A 202 -7.45 1.98 11.43
N ILE A 203 -8.21 0.88 11.40
CA ILE A 203 -8.14 -0.06 10.29
C ILE A 203 -8.65 0.54 8.98
N VAL A 204 -9.72 1.34 9.06
CA VAL A 204 -10.33 1.97 7.89
C VAL A 204 -9.37 2.99 7.26
N PRO A 205 -8.87 4.01 8.00
CA PRO A 205 -7.96 4.98 7.40
C PRO A 205 -6.66 4.36 6.90
N ILE A 206 -6.12 3.34 7.59
CA ILE A 206 -4.91 2.65 7.13
C ILE A 206 -5.14 1.99 5.78
N LEU A 207 -6.15 1.14 5.65
CA LEU A 207 -6.40 0.41 4.40
C LEU A 207 -6.83 1.35 3.27
N PHE A 208 -7.68 2.32 3.58
CA PHE A 208 -8.12 3.33 2.62
C PHE A 208 -6.93 4.12 2.05
N ASN A 209 -6.04 4.62 2.92
CA ASN A 209 -4.89 5.43 2.50
C ASN A 209 -3.80 4.60 1.82
N ILE A 210 -3.57 3.34 2.22
CA ILE A 210 -2.71 2.43 1.46
C ILE A 210 -3.19 2.34 0.01
N ALA A 211 -4.49 2.18 -0.20
CA ALA A 211 -5.05 2.09 -1.54
C ALA A 211 -5.03 3.43 -2.29
N LYS A 212 -5.40 4.53 -1.64
CA LYS A 212 -5.36 5.86 -2.29
C LYS A 212 -3.94 6.26 -2.68
N GLN A 213 -2.94 5.99 -1.84
CA GLN A 213 -1.53 6.28 -2.12
C GLN A 213 -0.90 5.35 -3.16
N SER A 214 -1.56 4.25 -3.52
CA SER A 214 -1.10 3.40 -4.62
C SER A 214 -1.50 3.93 -6.00
N LEU A 215 -2.42 4.89 -6.06
CA LEU A 215 -2.77 5.57 -7.29
C LEU A 215 -1.74 6.67 -7.55
N GLU A 216 -0.95 6.50 -8.61
CA GLU A 216 -0.10 7.58 -9.11
C GLU A 216 -1.00 8.67 -9.70
N ILE A 217 -0.93 9.85 -9.12
CA ILE A 217 -1.58 11.05 -9.64
C ILE A 217 -0.49 11.89 -10.27
N ASP A 218 -0.57 12.10 -11.58
CA ASP A 218 0.30 13.03 -12.28
C ASP A 218 0.19 14.41 -11.62
N LYS A 219 1.32 15.03 -11.32
CA LYS A 219 1.30 16.40 -10.77
C LYS A 219 0.64 17.32 -11.80
N PRO A 220 -0.41 18.07 -11.42
CA PRO A 220 -1.14 18.92 -12.35
C PRO A 220 -0.30 20.10 -12.85
N TYR A 221 0.77 20.46 -12.15
CA TYR A 221 1.72 21.52 -12.52
C TYR A 221 3.07 21.29 -11.85
N TYR A 222 4.09 21.96 -12.36
CA TYR A 222 5.44 22.00 -11.81
C TYR A 222 5.79 23.45 -11.46
N ILE A 223 6.44 23.65 -10.32
CA ILE A 223 6.89 24.98 -9.90
C ILE A 223 8.23 25.24 -10.58
N LEU A 224 8.31 26.35 -11.32
CA LEU A 224 9.55 26.81 -11.93
C LEU A 224 10.54 27.19 -10.81
N GLN A 225 11.84 26.93 -11.00
CA GLN A 225 12.92 27.15 -10.04
C GLN A 225 13.07 26.08 -8.95
N GLU A 226 12.23 25.04 -8.91
CA GLU A 226 12.46 23.84 -8.12
C GLU A 226 13.04 22.72 -8.99
N GLU A 227 13.80 21.79 -8.39
CA GLU A 227 14.18 20.57 -9.08
C GLU A 227 12.93 19.71 -9.28
N ASN A 228 12.47 19.64 -10.51
CA ASN A 228 11.30 18.85 -10.89
C ASN A 228 11.71 17.58 -11.62
N MET A 229 11.28 16.44 -11.12
CA MET A 229 11.39 15.18 -11.84
C MET A 229 10.08 14.94 -12.60
N ILE A 230 10.15 14.97 -13.93
CA ILE A 230 9.02 14.70 -14.81
C ILE A 230 9.13 13.25 -15.30
N GLU A 231 8.20 12.42 -14.89
CA GLU A 231 8.12 11.05 -15.35
C GLU A 231 7.32 10.97 -16.66
N ILE A 232 7.94 10.42 -17.70
CA ILE A 232 7.31 10.28 -19.01
C ILE A 232 6.96 8.80 -19.21
N ASN A 233 5.71 8.44 -18.94
CA ASN A 233 5.15 7.09 -19.10
C ASN A 233 4.87 6.74 -20.58
N LYS A 234 5.85 6.94 -21.46
CA LYS A 234 5.76 6.60 -22.87
C LYS A 234 6.86 5.61 -23.25
N LYS A 235 6.50 4.49 -23.84
CA LYS A 235 7.49 3.60 -24.47
C LYS A 235 8.15 4.39 -25.60
N ILE A 236 9.44 4.63 -25.44
CA ILE A 236 10.27 5.32 -26.44
C ILE A 236 11.02 4.24 -27.19
N ASP A 237 10.87 4.20 -28.51
CA ASP A 237 11.66 3.34 -29.37
C ASP A 237 13.13 3.82 -29.40
N LYS A 238 14.06 2.89 -29.57
CA LYS A 238 15.52 3.12 -29.49
C LYS A 238 16.06 4.31 -30.29
N ASN A 239 15.29 4.85 -31.22
CA ASN A 239 15.66 5.95 -32.11
C ASN A 239 14.78 7.21 -31.93
N GLN A 240 13.95 7.29 -30.89
CA GLN A 240 13.13 8.50 -30.65
C GLN A 240 13.77 9.36 -29.56
N LEU A 241 13.86 10.65 -29.83
CA LEU A 241 14.32 11.65 -28.88
C LEU A 241 13.10 12.36 -28.26
N ILE A 242 13.14 12.55 -26.94
CA ILE A 242 12.21 13.42 -26.26
C ILE A 242 12.73 14.85 -26.39
N LYS A 243 11.95 15.72 -27.01
CA LYS A 243 12.26 17.13 -27.13
C LYS A 243 11.34 17.92 -26.20
N ILE A 244 11.91 18.69 -25.29
CA ILE A 244 11.19 19.69 -24.49
C ILE A 244 11.37 21.02 -25.21
N SER A 245 10.27 21.69 -25.54
CA SER A 245 10.27 22.99 -26.17
C SER A 245 9.35 23.93 -25.43
N ASN A 246 9.76 25.19 -25.27
CA ASN A 246 8.86 26.27 -24.84
C ASN A 246 7.94 26.64 -26.00
N SER A 247 6.66 26.78 -25.74
CA SER A 247 5.68 27.36 -26.66
C SER A 247 5.57 28.85 -26.46
#